data_ef9d85a39d6401fccbe9ff4dd054288b
#
_entry.id   ef9d85a39d6401fccbe9ff4dd054288b
#
_cell.length_a   1.000
_cell.length_b   1.000
_cell.length_c   1.000
_cell.angle_alpha   90.00
_cell.angle_beta   90.00
_cell.angle_gamma   90.00
#
_symmetry.space_group_name_H-M   'P 1'
#
loop_
_entity.id
_entity.type
_entity.pdbx_description
1 polymer ?
#
loop_
_entity_poly.entity_id
_entity_poly.type
_entity_poly.pdbx_seq_one_letter_code
_entity_poly.pdbx_strand_id
1 'polypeptide(L)'
;VGMDGIEVADPYVERLLEGASFLSARIQLRLDAEFPRFTQRLLEMVYPHYLAPTPAMLIAQFNPVPGDSNLTKGAVVPRGTPFRNAQTRGDAAPCEFRTAHEIRLWPLEIAQARYFSVAPDLPLSRLTLPTKVKGGLRLRLRCTGGAQFKQLSLECLQLHLAGAHDIAFKLYELIGSSLLGALILPVGDASKTATPSWYEFL
;
A
#
# COMPACT_ATOMS: atom_id res chain seq x y z
N VAL A 1 10.94 -29.62 34.71
CA VAL A 1 11.57 -30.92 35.03
C VAL A 1 10.84 -31.43 36.25
N GLY A 2 9.91 -32.37 36.04
CA GLY A 2 9.23 -33.03 37.15
C GLY A 2 10.21 -33.86 37.93
N MET A 3 10.22 -33.71 39.22
CA MET A 3 10.95 -34.57 40.13
C MET A 3 10.12 -35.84 40.47
N ASP A 4 9.47 -36.41 39.49
CA ASP A 4 8.76 -37.67 39.64
C ASP A 4 9.78 -38.80 39.76
N GLY A 5 10.12 -39.18 41.01
CA GLY A 5 10.95 -40.35 41.26
C GLY A 5 12.01 -40.24 42.33
N ILE A 6 12.17 -39.10 43.02
CA ILE A 6 13.05 -39.03 44.21
C ILE A 6 12.18 -39.09 45.46
N GLU A 7 12.02 -40.28 46.01
CA GLU A 7 11.39 -40.49 47.30
C GLU A 7 12.37 -40.03 48.38
N VAL A 8 12.09 -38.88 49.00
CA VAL A 8 12.91 -38.37 50.13
C VAL A 8 12.23 -38.82 51.41
N ALA A 9 12.89 -39.68 52.15
CA ALA A 9 12.36 -40.28 53.35
C ALA A 9 12.19 -39.28 54.53
N ASP A 10 12.85 -38.12 54.49
CA ASP A 10 12.79 -37.08 55.52
C ASP A 10 12.01 -35.83 54.98
N PRO A 11 10.87 -35.48 55.60
CA PRO A 11 10.08 -34.34 55.22
C PRO A 11 10.81 -32.98 55.35
N TYR A 12 11.81 -32.87 56.18
CA TYR A 12 12.60 -31.65 56.30
C TYR A 12 13.56 -31.48 55.13
N VAL A 13 14.14 -32.57 54.63
CA VAL A 13 15.00 -32.59 53.45
C VAL A 13 14.18 -32.29 52.21
N GLU A 14 12.97 -32.82 52.09
CA GLU A 14 12.05 -32.50 50.98
C GLU A 14 11.75 -31.00 50.94
N ARG A 15 11.41 -30.39 52.06
CA ARG A 15 11.16 -28.93 52.12
C ARG A 15 12.39 -28.09 51.80
N LEU A 16 13.58 -28.56 52.20
CA LEU A 16 14.82 -27.87 51.86
C LEU A 16 15.08 -27.92 50.35
N LEU A 17 14.83 -29.06 49.70
CA LEU A 17 14.96 -29.23 48.25
C LEU A 17 13.93 -28.39 47.48
N GLU A 18 12.69 -28.34 47.95
CA GLU A 18 11.64 -27.46 47.38
C GLU A 18 12.07 -25.99 47.45
N GLY A 19 12.56 -25.53 48.60
CA GLY A 19 13.06 -24.18 48.78
C GLY A 19 14.25 -23.85 47.88
N ALA A 20 15.20 -24.76 47.74
CA ALA A 20 16.35 -24.60 46.87
C ALA A 20 15.94 -24.58 45.39
N SER A 21 15.03 -25.47 45.01
CA SER A 21 14.47 -25.51 43.64
C SER A 21 13.72 -24.24 43.29
N PHE A 22 12.91 -23.74 44.22
CA PHE A 22 12.19 -22.48 44.05
C PHE A 22 13.15 -21.28 43.86
N LEU A 23 14.18 -21.17 44.68
CA LEU A 23 15.18 -20.12 44.56
C LEU A 23 15.95 -20.21 43.25
N SER A 24 16.36 -21.42 42.86
CA SER A 24 17.06 -21.66 41.58
C SER A 24 16.18 -21.30 40.38
N ALA A 25 14.91 -21.70 40.37
CA ALA A 25 13.96 -21.35 39.33
C ALA A 25 13.76 -19.83 39.24
N ARG A 26 13.71 -19.13 40.37
CA ARG A 26 13.58 -17.67 40.41
C ARG A 26 14.81 -16.95 39.88
N ILE A 27 16.00 -17.47 40.14
CA ILE A 27 17.26 -16.95 39.55
C ILE A 27 17.26 -17.20 38.04
N GLN A 28 16.89 -18.40 37.61
CA GLN A 28 16.82 -18.72 36.17
C GLN A 28 15.85 -17.81 35.43
N LEU A 29 14.65 -17.61 35.95
CA LEU A 29 13.65 -16.68 35.37
C LEU A 29 14.20 -15.25 35.24
N ARG A 30 15.01 -14.82 36.22
CA ARG A 30 15.63 -13.50 36.17
C ARG A 30 16.70 -13.40 35.09
N LEU A 31 17.53 -14.42 34.95
CA LEU A 31 18.54 -14.50 33.89
C LEU A 31 17.88 -14.53 32.51
N ASP A 32 16.85 -15.34 32.33
CA ASP A 32 16.09 -15.46 31.10
C ASP A 32 15.40 -14.14 30.72
N ALA A 33 14.99 -13.35 31.72
CA ALA A 33 14.40 -12.02 31.48
C ALA A 33 15.44 -10.93 31.11
N GLU A 34 16.70 -11.08 31.50
CA GLU A 34 17.78 -10.16 31.18
C GLU A 34 18.40 -10.43 29.79
N PHE A 35 18.41 -11.67 29.34
CA PHE A 35 19.01 -12.06 28.07
C PHE A 35 18.37 -11.38 26.85
N PRO A 36 17.04 -11.23 26.75
CA PRO A 36 16.41 -10.51 25.62
C PRO A 36 16.84 -9.04 25.50
N ARG A 37 17.14 -8.39 26.62
CA ARG A 37 17.61 -6.99 26.61
C ARG A 37 18.97 -6.83 25.93
N PHE A 38 19.87 -7.78 26.14
CA PHE A 38 21.17 -7.78 25.48
C PHE A 38 21.03 -8.02 23.98
N THR A 39 20.30 -9.03 23.57
CA THR A 39 20.06 -9.34 22.16
C THR A 39 19.32 -8.23 21.43
N GLN A 40 18.35 -7.60 22.10
CA GLN A 40 17.62 -6.46 21.57
C GLN A 40 18.54 -5.26 21.32
N ARG A 41 19.42 -4.92 22.27
CA ARG A 41 20.38 -3.84 22.07
C ARG A 41 21.39 -4.13 20.96
N LEU A 42 21.82 -5.38 20.85
CA LEU A 42 22.69 -5.79 19.75
C LEU A 42 21.99 -5.62 18.39
N LEU A 43 20.71 -6.02 18.30
CA LEU A 43 19.89 -5.82 17.10
C LEU A 43 19.64 -4.35 16.79
N GLU A 44 19.44 -3.50 17.80
CA GLU A 44 19.31 -2.04 17.61
C GLU A 44 20.55 -1.42 16.94
N MET A 45 21.74 -1.95 17.25
CA MET A 45 22.99 -1.46 16.64
C MET A 45 23.22 -2.02 15.23
N VAL A 46 22.92 -3.31 15.01
CA VAL A 46 23.24 -4.00 13.75
C VAL A 46 22.12 -3.87 12.74
N TYR A 47 20.85 -3.99 13.18
CA TYR A 47 19.70 -3.98 12.30
C TYR A 47 18.47 -3.36 12.98
N PRO A 48 18.46 -2.02 13.15
CA PRO A 48 17.41 -1.32 13.90
C PRO A 48 16.02 -1.49 13.28
N HIS A 49 15.93 -1.66 11.97
CA HIS A 49 14.64 -1.84 11.29
C HIS A 49 13.92 -3.14 11.64
N TYR A 50 14.65 -4.15 12.12
CA TYR A 50 14.06 -5.42 12.56
C TYR A 50 13.21 -5.26 13.83
N LEU A 51 13.59 -4.33 14.69
CA LEU A 51 12.89 -4.04 15.95
C LEU A 51 11.81 -2.99 15.80
N ALA A 52 11.78 -2.27 14.68
CA ALA A 52 10.75 -1.26 14.43
C ALA A 52 9.38 -1.94 14.27
N PRO A 53 8.37 -1.53 15.05
CA PRO A 53 7.03 -2.09 14.92
C PRO A 53 6.44 -1.72 13.58
N THR A 54 5.87 -2.70 12.88
CA THR A 54 5.11 -2.45 11.65
C THR A 54 3.68 -2.08 12.03
N PRO A 55 3.22 -0.84 11.79
CA PRO A 55 1.86 -0.44 12.10
C PRO A 55 0.86 -1.15 11.18
N ALA A 56 -0.39 -1.23 11.61
CA ALA A 56 -1.47 -1.66 10.75
C ALA A 56 -1.63 -0.66 9.58
N MET A 57 -1.64 -1.17 8.36
CA MET A 57 -1.75 -0.37 7.13
C MET A 57 -2.89 -0.89 6.27
N LEU A 58 -3.53 0.02 5.55
CA LEU A 58 -4.56 -0.32 4.57
C LEU A 58 -4.48 0.61 3.35
N ILE A 59 -5.05 0.17 2.25
CA ILE A 59 -5.26 1.00 1.08
C ILE A 59 -6.71 1.47 1.12
N ALA A 60 -6.92 2.78 1.23
CA ALA A 60 -8.23 3.40 1.22
C ALA A 60 -8.51 4.06 -0.13
N GLN A 61 -9.68 3.81 -0.69
CA GLN A 61 -10.17 4.52 -1.86
C GLN A 61 -11.12 5.64 -1.43
N PHE A 62 -10.79 6.87 -1.79
CA PHE A 62 -11.67 8.01 -1.57
C PHE A 62 -12.54 8.24 -2.80
N ASN A 63 -13.84 8.20 -2.62
CA ASN A 63 -14.80 8.50 -3.67
C ASN A 63 -15.32 9.93 -3.46
N PRO A 64 -15.03 10.87 -4.37
CA PRO A 64 -15.53 12.22 -4.24
C PRO A 64 -17.05 12.28 -4.38
N VAL A 65 -17.69 13.20 -3.67
CA VAL A 65 -19.13 13.44 -3.82
C VAL A 65 -19.37 14.12 -5.16
N PRO A 66 -20.21 13.56 -6.04
CA PRO A 66 -20.49 14.14 -7.34
C PRO A 66 -21.11 15.53 -7.24
N GLY A 67 -20.69 16.48 -8.07
CA GLY A 67 -21.24 17.83 -8.12
C GLY A 67 -20.54 18.88 -7.24
N ASP A 68 -19.52 18.51 -6.46
CA ASP A 68 -18.70 19.49 -5.76
C ASP A 68 -17.82 20.27 -6.76
N SER A 69 -17.99 21.60 -6.77
CA SER A 69 -17.24 22.51 -7.64
C SER A 69 -15.73 22.52 -7.36
N ASN A 70 -15.31 22.19 -6.15
CA ASN A 70 -13.90 22.12 -5.77
C ASN A 70 -13.15 21.00 -6.49
N LEU A 71 -13.86 19.95 -6.92
CA LEU A 71 -13.27 18.82 -7.63
C LEU A 71 -12.64 19.20 -8.98
N THR A 72 -13.11 20.25 -9.63
CA THR A 72 -12.55 20.70 -10.92
C THR A 72 -11.13 21.25 -10.78
N LYS A 73 -10.79 21.80 -9.62
CA LYS A 73 -9.45 22.28 -9.27
C LYS A 73 -8.59 21.22 -8.55
N GLY A 74 -9.15 20.05 -8.28
CA GLY A 74 -8.52 19.01 -7.46
C GLY A 74 -8.72 19.27 -5.97
N ALA A 75 -9.72 18.62 -5.37
CA ALA A 75 -9.91 18.72 -3.92
C ALA A 75 -8.78 18.00 -3.19
N VAL A 76 -8.11 18.72 -2.30
CA VAL A 76 -6.92 18.21 -1.59
C VAL A 76 -7.33 17.57 -0.27
N VAL A 77 -6.91 16.33 -0.06
CA VAL A 77 -6.94 15.66 1.24
C VAL A 77 -5.51 15.67 1.80
N PRO A 78 -5.24 16.44 2.86
CA PRO A 78 -3.89 16.57 3.40
C PRO A 78 -3.35 15.25 3.98
N ARG A 79 -2.03 15.13 4.04
CA ARG A 79 -1.37 14.08 4.82
C ARG A 79 -1.77 14.17 6.29
N GLY A 80 -2.00 13.03 6.94
CA GLY A 80 -2.40 12.95 8.35
C GLY A 80 -3.90 13.12 8.59
N THR A 81 -4.72 13.28 7.53
CA THR A 81 -6.17 13.34 7.66
C THR A 81 -6.70 12.06 8.30
N PRO A 82 -7.38 12.13 9.47
CA PRO A 82 -7.91 10.97 10.14
C PRO A 82 -9.17 10.46 9.44
N PHE A 83 -9.31 9.15 9.37
CA PHE A 83 -10.53 8.48 8.97
C PHE A 83 -10.74 7.22 9.80
N ARG A 84 -11.99 6.86 10.01
CA ARG A 84 -12.38 5.77 10.90
C ARG A 84 -13.29 4.81 10.17
N ASN A 85 -13.25 3.53 10.58
CA ASN A 85 -14.25 2.57 10.11
C ASN A 85 -15.65 2.94 10.65
N ALA A 86 -16.68 2.61 9.89
CA ALA A 86 -18.03 2.63 10.40
C ALA A 86 -18.15 1.59 11.52
N GLN A 87 -18.60 2.01 12.71
CA GLN A 87 -18.81 1.08 13.81
C GLN A 87 -19.93 0.10 13.48
N THR A 88 -19.64 -1.18 13.57
CA THR A 88 -20.62 -2.24 13.53
C THR A 88 -21.00 -2.63 14.96
N ARG A 89 -22.27 -3.05 15.17
CA ARG A 89 -22.77 -3.48 16.47
C ARG A 89 -21.91 -4.62 17.00
N GLY A 90 -21.12 -4.38 18.07
CA GLY A 90 -20.19 -5.34 18.66
C GLY A 90 -18.70 -4.93 18.61
N ASP A 91 -18.34 -3.90 17.86
CA ASP A 91 -16.97 -3.39 17.85
C ASP A 91 -16.65 -2.65 19.14
N ALA A 92 -15.55 -3.00 19.80
CA ALA A 92 -15.14 -2.42 21.07
C ALA A 92 -14.69 -0.96 20.95
N ALA A 93 -14.07 -0.58 19.82
CA ALA A 93 -13.60 0.79 19.55
C ALA A 93 -13.43 1.01 18.03
N PRO A 94 -13.62 2.26 17.54
CA PRO A 94 -13.35 2.58 16.15
C PRO A 94 -11.84 2.55 15.87
N CYS A 95 -11.44 1.87 14.79
CA CYS A 95 -10.08 1.92 14.30
C CYS A 95 -9.86 3.23 13.53
N GLU A 96 -8.90 4.04 13.96
CA GLU A 96 -8.51 5.27 13.28
C GLU A 96 -7.26 5.03 12.44
N PHE A 97 -7.32 5.42 11.18
CA PHE A 97 -6.19 5.47 10.26
C PHE A 97 -5.96 6.91 9.80
N ARG A 98 -4.77 7.19 9.29
CA ARG A 98 -4.41 8.52 8.77
C ARG A 98 -3.78 8.39 7.40
N THR A 99 -4.06 9.36 6.53
CA THR A 99 -3.45 9.41 5.20
C THR A 99 -1.93 9.53 5.31
N ALA A 100 -1.19 8.68 4.58
CA ALA A 100 0.27 8.66 4.58
C ALA A 100 0.88 9.80 3.74
N HIS A 101 0.15 10.29 2.74
CA HIS A 101 0.54 11.37 1.84
C HIS A 101 -0.66 12.24 1.46
N GLU A 102 -0.41 13.38 0.86
CA GLU A 102 -1.45 14.23 0.27
C GLU A 102 -2.09 13.53 -0.93
N ILE A 103 -3.41 13.62 -1.05
CA ILE A 103 -4.20 13.03 -2.12
C ILE A 103 -5.01 14.14 -2.78
N ARG A 104 -5.03 14.16 -4.12
CA ARG A 104 -5.90 15.06 -4.89
C ARG A 104 -7.04 14.27 -5.50
N LEU A 105 -8.26 14.66 -5.17
CA LEU A 105 -9.48 14.04 -5.66
C LEU A 105 -9.97 14.79 -6.88
N TRP A 106 -10.25 14.04 -7.93
CA TRP A 106 -10.75 14.55 -9.21
C TRP A 106 -12.13 13.97 -9.51
N PRO A 107 -12.99 14.68 -10.22
CA PRO A 107 -14.28 14.16 -10.67
C PRO A 107 -14.08 13.21 -11.86
N LEU A 108 -13.24 12.21 -11.67
CA LEU A 108 -12.82 11.24 -12.68
C LEU A 108 -13.05 9.82 -12.18
N GLU A 109 -13.47 8.95 -13.07
CA GLU A 109 -13.48 7.52 -12.84
C GLU A 109 -12.70 6.80 -13.93
N ILE A 110 -12.15 5.65 -13.59
CA ILE A 110 -11.52 4.74 -14.53
C ILE A 110 -12.61 3.82 -15.08
N ALA A 111 -13.10 4.15 -16.27
CA ALA A 111 -14.14 3.34 -16.93
C ALA A 111 -13.58 2.02 -17.47
N GLN A 112 -12.28 1.97 -17.80
CA GLN A 112 -11.61 0.77 -18.28
C GLN A 112 -10.11 0.85 -17.99
N ALA A 113 -9.55 -0.26 -17.51
CA ALA A 113 -8.11 -0.48 -17.46
C ALA A 113 -7.80 -1.82 -18.14
N ARG A 114 -6.90 -1.84 -19.12
CA ARG A 114 -6.57 -3.04 -19.88
C ARG A 114 -5.12 -3.04 -20.31
N TYR A 115 -4.42 -4.14 -20.05
CA TYR A 115 -3.13 -4.41 -20.68
C TYR A 115 -3.33 -5.08 -22.03
N PHE A 116 -2.49 -4.76 -23.00
CA PHE A 116 -2.48 -5.39 -24.34
C PHE A 116 -1.05 -5.55 -24.85
N SER A 117 -0.82 -6.57 -25.64
CA SER A 117 0.46 -6.81 -26.34
C SER A 117 0.42 -6.27 -27.78
N VAL A 118 -0.76 -6.18 -28.38
CA VAL A 118 -0.98 -5.65 -29.73
C VAL A 118 -2.21 -4.74 -29.71
N ALA A 119 -2.09 -3.54 -30.26
CA ALA A 119 -3.17 -2.57 -30.38
C ALA A 119 -3.30 -2.08 -31.82
N PRO A 120 -4.05 -2.77 -32.66
CA PRO A 120 -4.22 -2.41 -34.07
C PRO A 120 -4.99 -1.09 -34.26
N ASP A 121 -5.73 -0.66 -33.24
CA ASP A 121 -6.53 0.58 -33.24
C ASP A 121 -5.73 1.82 -32.85
N LEU A 122 -4.45 1.68 -32.47
CA LEU A 122 -3.59 2.82 -32.14
C LEU A 122 -2.76 3.27 -33.36
N PRO A 123 -2.62 4.56 -33.59
CA PRO A 123 -1.88 5.09 -34.74
C PRO A 123 -0.35 5.10 -34.49
N LEU A 124 0.19 3.97 -34.02
CA LEU A 124 1.62 3.85 -33.66
C LEU A 124 2.55 4.08 -34.85
N SER A 125 2.08 3.81 -36.08
CA SER A 125 2.85 4.05 -37.32
C SER A 125 3.09 5.54 -37.61
N ARG A 126 2.34 6.44 -36.97
CA ARG A 126 2.50 7.90 -37.11
C ARG A 126 3.48 8.48 -36.09
N LEU A 127 3.96 7.66 -35.15
CA LEU A 127 4.87 8.07 -34.09
C LEU A 127 6.28 7.60 -34.43
N THR A 128 7.24 8.51 -34.34
CA THR A 128 8.67 8.14 -34.39
C THR A 128 9.11 7.61 -33.06
N LEU A 129 9.07 6.29 -32.93
CA LEU A 129 9.43 5.62 -31.67
C LEU A 129 10.86 5.10 -31.74
N PRO A 130 11.67 5.22 -30.66
CA PRO A 130 13.05 4.75 -30.65
C PRO A 130 13.13 3.22 -30.69
N THR A 131 12.11 2.53 -30.22
CA THR A 131 12.06 1.07 -30.17
C THR A 131 10.67 0.55 -30.53
N LYS A 132 10.58 -0.75 -30.86
CA LYS A 132 9.31 -1.41 -31.14
C LYS A 132 8.50 -1.58 -29.85
N VAL A 133 7.26 -1.09 -29.86
CA VAL A 133 6.33 -1.28 -28.75
C VAL A 133 5.96 -2.76 -28.64
N LYS A 134 6.16 -3.33 -27.45
CA LYS A 134 5.83 -4.74 -27.13
C LYS A 134 4.50 -4.89 -26.42
N GLY A 135 3.96 -3.81 -25.86
CA GLY A 135 2.70 -3.81 -25.14
C GLY A 135 2.35 -2.42 -24.63
N GLY A 136 1.20 -2.31 -24.01
CA GLY A 136 0.76 -1.05 -23.42
C GLY A 136 -0.33 -1.24 -22.39
N LEU A 137 -0.50 -0.23 -21.56
CA LEU A 137 -1.59 -0.12 -20.61
C LEU A 137 -2.57 0.94 -21.12
N ARG A 138 -3.81 0.53 -21.36
CA ARG A 138 -4.88 1.45 -21.76
C ARG A 138 -5.73 1.79 -20.53
N LEU A 139 -5.82 3.08 -20.24
CA LEU A 139 -6.74 3.62 -19.25
C LEU A 139 -7.78 4.46 -19.97
N ARG A 140 -9.05 4.18 -19.74
CA ARG A 140 -10.15 5.02 -20.23
C ARG A 140 -10.71 5.76 -19.01
N LEU A 141 -10.58 7.08 -19.06
CA LEU A 141 -11.07 7.97 -18.02
C LEU A 141 -12.39 8.59 -18.47
N ARG A 142 -13.31 8.77 -17.52
CA ARG A 142 -14.58 9.45 -17.70
C ARG A 142 -14.78 10.48 -16.60
N CYS A 143 -15.22 11.68 -16.97
CA CYS A 143 -15.63 12.67 -15.99
C CYS A 143 -16.95 12.29 -15.35
N THR A 144 -17.09 12.55 -14.05
CA THR A 144 -18.29 12.34 -13.26
C THR A 144 -18.92 13.68 -12.87
N GLY A 145 -20.19 13.66 -12.40
CA GLY A 145 -20.88 14.87 -11.92
C GLY A 145 -21.09 15.96 -12.95
N GLY A 146 -21.12 15.65 -14.26
CA GLY A 146 -21.32 16.64 -15.32
C GLY A 146 -20.07 17.48 -15.65
N ALA A 147 -18.91 17.21 -15.01
CA ALA A 147 -17.66 17.90 -15.33
C ALA A 147 -17.16 17.54 -16.74
N GLN A 148 -16.39 18.44 -17.34
CA GLN A 148 -15.72 18.23 -18.64
C GLN A 148 -14.21 18.29 -18.45
N PHE A 149 -13.45 17.49 -19.20
CA PHE A 149 -11.99 17.47 -19.12
C PHE A 149 -11.34 18.86 -19.28
N LYS A 150 -11.89 19.70 -20.15
CA LYS A 150 -11.40 21.07 -20.37
C LYS A 150 -11.51 21.99 -19.14
N GLN A 151 -12.33 21.61 -18.17
CA GLN A 151 -12.54 22.37 -16.93
C GLN A 151 -11.60 21.92 -15.82
N LEU A 152 -10.90 20.81 -16.01
CA LEU A 152 -10.03 20.23 -15.00
C LEU A 152 -8.64 20.85 -15.09
N SER A 153 -8.11 21.32 -13.97
CA SER A 153 -6.70 21.72 -13.84
C SER A 153 -5.84 20.49 -13.51
N LEU A 154 -5.91 19.47 -14.36
CA LEU A 154 -5.29 18.17 -14.12
C LEU A 154 -3.79 18.25 -14.43
N GLU A 155 -2.96 18.44 -13.40
CA GLU A 155 -1.50 18.43 -13.51
C GLU A 155 -0.91 17.03 -13.21
N CYS A 156 -1.52 16.33 -12.26
CA CYS A 156 -1.06 15.02 -11.82
C CYS A 156 -2.25 14.12 -11.51
N LEU A 157 -2.19 12.88 -11.94
CA LEU A 157 -3.16 11.84 -11.61
C LEU A 157 -2.44 10.71 -10.89
N GLN A 158 -2.74 10.56 -9.60
CA GLN A 158 -2.23 9.46 -8.78
C GLN A 158 -3.05 8.21 -9.05
N LEU A 159 -2.38 7.11 -9.38
CA LEU A 159 -3.01 5.83 -9.66
C LEU A 159 -2.45 4.77 -8.73
N HIS A 160 -3.32 3.91 -8.22
CA HIS A 160 -2.94 2.73 -7.47
C HIS A 160 -3.12 1.48 -8.34
N LEU A 161 -2.08 0.66 -8.43
CA LEU A 161 -2.12 -0.62 -9.15
C LEU A 161 -2.71 -1.68 -8.21
N ALA A 162 -4.02 -1.91 -8.33
CA ALA A 162 -4.73 -2.93 -7.57
C ALA A 162 -4.73 -4.27 -8.32
N GLY A 163 -4.73 -5.37 -7.57
CA GLY A 163 -4.81 -6.72 -8.12
C GLY A 163 -3.93 -7.71 -7.38
N ALA A 164 -3.67 -8.86 -8.00
CA ALA A 164 -2.73 -9.83 -7.47
C ALA A 164 -1.32 -9.20 -7.39
N HIS A 165 -0.62 -9.42 -6.28
CA HIS A 165 0.65 -8.75 -5.99
C HIS A 165 1.70 -8.93 -7.09
N ASP A 166 1.82 -10.14 -7.64
CA ASP A 166 2.74 -10.46 -8.72
C ASP A 166 2.47 -9.64 -10.00
N ILE A 167 1.21 -9.45 -10.35
CA ILE A 167 0.79 -8.67 -11.53
C ILE A 167 1.02 -7.17 -11.26
N ALA A 168 0.61 -6.67 -10.09
CA ALA A 168 0.77 -5.27 -9.72
C ALA A 168 2.25 -4.86 -9.69
N PHE A 169 3.12 -5.67 -9.12
CA PHE A 169 4.57 -5.43 -9.09
C PHE A 169 5.20 -5.48 -10.48
N LYS A 170 4.84 -6.44 -11.33
CA LYS A 170 5.32 -6.49 -12.72
C LYS A 170 4.88 -5.27 -13.52
N LEU A 171 3.64 -4.82 -13.35
CA LEU A 171 3.17 -3.58 -14.00
C LEU A 171 3.92 -2.36 -13.49
N TYR A 172 4.15 -2.27 -12.18
CA TYR A 172 4.93 -1.19 -11.58
C TYR A 172 6.36 -1.14 -12.13
N GLU A 173 7.03 -2.30 -12.21
CA GLU A 173 8.36 -2.43 -12.79
C GLU A 173 8.38 -1.99 -14.26
N LEU A 174 7.43 -2.45 -15.08
CA LEU A 174 7.33 -2.09 -16.49
C LEU A 174 7.08 -0.58 -16.69
N ILE A 175 6.23 0.02 -15.86
CA ILE A 175 5.97 1.46 -15.90
C ILE A 175 7.21 2.26 -15.50
N GLY A 176 7.96 1.80 -14.49
CA GLY A 176 9.13 2.50 -13.98
C GLY A 176 10.41 2.32 -14.82
N SER A 177 10.54 1.21 -15.55
CA SER A 177 11.79 0.87 -16.25
C SER A 177 11.69 0.83 -17.78
N SER A 178 10.49 0.63 -18.33
CA SER A 178 10.32 0.31 -19.76
C SER A 178 9.25 1.15 -20.45
N LEU A 179 8.76 2.19 -19.78
CA LEU A 179 7.78 3.10 -20.37
C LEU A 179 8.44 3.99 -21.42
N LEU A 180 7.98 3.90 -22.65
CA LEU A 180 8.47 4.74 -23.75
C LEU A 180 7.76 6.10 -23.79
N GLY A 181 6.50 6.14 -23.40
CA GLY A 181 5.73 7.37 -23.40
C GLY A 181 4.24 7.13 -23.15
N ALA A 182 3.47 8.19 -23.16
CA ALA A 182 2.02 8.16 -23.04
C ALA A 182 1.34 8.76 -24.26
N LEU A 183 0.34 8.07 -24.77
CA LEU A 183 -0.48 8.53 -25.89
C LEU A 183 -1.86 8.91 -25.36
N ILE A 184 -2.24 10.16 -25.53
CA ILE A 184 -3.53 10.69 -25.12
C ILE A 184 -4.44 10.83 -26.35
N LEU A 185 -5.58 10.17 -26.30
CA LEU A 185 -6.58 10.18 -27.37
C LEU A 185 -7.96 10.52 -26.81
N PRO A 186 -8.72 11.41 -27.46
CA PRO A 186 -10.13 11.57 -27.16
C PRO A 186 -10.92 10.32 -27.56
N VAL A 187 -12.03 10.05 -26.90
CA VAL A 187 -12.91 8.90 -27.17
C VAL A 187 -14.13 9.38 -27.95
N GLY A 188 -14.60 8.59 -28.93
CA GLY A 188 -15.76 8.87 -29.76
C GLY A 188 -15.39 9.42 -31.15
N ASP A 189 -16.32 10.13 -31.79
CA ASP A 189 -16.11 10.65 -33.13
C ASP A 189 -14.95 11.67 -33.23
N ALA A 190 -14.63 12.34 -32.12
CA ALA A 190 -13.47 13.19 -32.02
C ALA A 190 -12.14 12.42 -32.22
N SER A 191 -12.11 11.10 -31.98
CA SER A 191 -10.89 10.29 -32.19
C SER A 191 -10.48 10.20 -33.68
N LYS A 192 -11.41 10.38 -34.62
CA LYS A 192 -11.16 10.27 -36.06
C LYS A 192 -10.47 11.51 -36.61
N THR A 193 -10.69 12.66 -35.99
CA THR A 193 -10.19 13.97 -36.47
C THR A 193 -9.13 14.59 -35.58
N ALA A 194 -9.04 14.15 -34.31
CA ALA A 194 -8.06 14.69 -33.39
C ALA A 194 -6.65 14.12 -33.63
N THR A 195 -5.68 15.01 -33.60
CA THR A 195 -4.28 14.62 -33.59
C THR A 195 -3.96 14.01 -32.21
N PRO A 196 -3.39 12.78 -32.17
CA PRO A 196 -2.98 12.18 -30.91
C PRO A 196 -1.84 13.01 -30.28
N SER A 197 -1.93 13.24 -28.97
CA SER A 197 -0.83 13.87 -28.23
C SER A 197 0.06 12.76 -27.66
N TRP A 198 1.34 12.81 -28.08
CA TRP A 198 2.37 11.89 -27.58
C TRP A 198 3.30 12.60 -26.61
N TYR A 199 3.58 11.97 -25.49
CA TYR A 199 4.53 12.43 -24.48
C TYR A 199 5.58 11.33 -24.30
N GLU A 200 6.81 11.63 -24.68
CA GLU A 200 7.95 10.73 -24.54
C GLU A 200 8.54 10.85 -23.12
N PHE A 201 8.91 9.73 -22.53
CA PHE A 201 9.63 9.68 -21.26
C PHE A 201 11.08 9.25 -21.58
N LEU A 202 12.00 10.11 -21.22
CA LEU A 202 13.45 9.88 -21.34
C LEU A 202 13.98 9.13 -20.12
#